data_1cb84c80ced344c58c43d035c4557ba5
#
_entry.id   1cb84c80ced344c58c43d035c4557ba5
#
_cell.length_a   1.000
_cell.length_b   1.000
_cell.length_c   1.000
_cell.angle_alpha   90.00
_cell.angle_beta   90.00
_cell.angle_gamma   90.00
#
_symmetry.space_group_name_H-M   'P 1'
#
loop_
_entity.id
_entity.type
_entity.pdbx_description
1 polymer ?
#
loop_
_entity_poly.entity_id
_entity_poly.type
_entity_poly.pdbx_seq_one_letter_code
_entity_poly.pdbx_strand_id
1 'polypeptide(L)'
;MGRMSRTKGGRVERELVNKLKDAGIAAERVPLSGAAGGTFSGDVLIQGTLIAEVKARKDGEGFKTLEGWLGENDMLLLKRNNAEPLAVMPWDVLVTFLTNMDYCDAPEDQPLQDG
;
A
#
# COMPACT_ATOMS: atom_id res chain seq x y z
N MET A 1 5.53 -11.01 25.21
CA MET A 1 4.94 -10.32 24.61
C MET A 1 5.39 -9.93 23.26
N GLY A 2 6.63 -9.92 22.96
CA GLY A 2 7.05 -9.62 21.65
C GLY A 2 6.42 -10.56 20.66
N ARG A 3 6.17 -11.79 21.09
CA ARG A 3 5.59 -12.73 20.21
C ARG A 3 4.18 -12.32 19.79
N MET A 4 3.41 -11.80 20.68
CA MET A 4 2.07 -11.39 20.34
C MET A 4 2.09 -10.25 19.37
N SER A 5 2.98 -9.32 19.54
CA SER A 5 3.07 -8.23 18.64
C SER A 5 3.40 -8.69 17.24
N ARG A 6 4.35 -9.58 17.15
CA ARG A 6 4.72 -10.09 15.86
C ARG A 6 3.58 -10.84 15.20
N THR A 7 2.87 -11.62 15.98
CA THR A 7 1.75 -12.38 15.46
C THR A 7 0.71 -11.44 14.92
N LYS A 8 0.43 -10.36 15.64
CA LYS A 8 -0.56 -9.42 15.20
C LYS A 8 -0.13 -8.76 13.88
N GLY A 9 1.11 -8.33 13.82
CA GLY A 9 1.60 -7.70 12.62
C GLY A 9 1.52 -8.61 11.41
N GLY A 10 1.94 -9.85 11.60
CA GLY A 10 1.89 -10.80 10.51
C GLY A 10 0.47 -11.09 10.05
N ARG A 11 -0.46 -11.10 10.98
CA ARG A 11 -1.84 -11.35 10.63
C ARG A 11 -2.40 -10.24 9.77
N VAL A 12 -2.11 -8.99 10.13
CA VAL A 12 -2.62 -7.87 9.36
C VAL A 12 -1.98 -7.84 7.97
N GLU A 13 -0.71 -8.13 7.89
CA GLU A 13 -0.05 -8.16 6.59
C GLU A 13 -0.68 -9.21 5.69
N ARG A 14 -0.94 -10.40 6.22
CA ARG A 14 -1.57 -11.45 5.42
C ARG A 14 -2.97 -11.07 4.99
N GLU A 15 -3.69 -10.41 5.89
CA GLU A 15 -5.02 -9.99 5.60
C GLU A 15 -5.03 -8.99 4.44
N LEU A 16 -4.11 -8.05 4.44
CA LEU A 16 -4.04 -7.05 3.38
C LEU A 16 -3.57 -7.67 2.06
N VAL A 17 -2.63 -8.61 2.13
CA VAL A 17 -2.19 -9.31 0.93
C VAL A 17 -3.37 -10.06 0.31
N ASN A 18 -4.15 -10.74 1.14
CA ASN A 18 -5.29 -11.47 0.61
C ASN A 18 -6.34 -10.54 0.03
N LYS A 19 -6.52 -9.38 0.66
CA LYS A 19 -7.48 -8.42 0.16
C LYS A 19 -7.06 -7.91 -1.21
N LEU A 20 -5.76 -7.70 -1.41
CA LEU A 20 -5.27 -7.27 -2.72
C LEU A 20 -5.44 -8.38 -3.75
N LYS A 21 -5.14 -9.60 -3.37
CA LYS A 21 -5.29 -10.70 -4.30
C LYS A 21 -6.75 -10.90 -4.70
N ASP A 22 -7.66 -10.71 -3.75
CA ASP A 22 -9.08 -10.84 -4.06
C ASP A 22 -9.52 -9.77 -5.05
N ALA A 23 -8.82 -8.67 -5.09
CA ALA A 23 -9.13 -7.60 -6.03
C ALA A 23 -8.39 -7.78 -7.36
N GLY A 24 -7.69 -8.89 -7.51
CA GLY A 24 -6.97 -9.14 -8.74
C GLY A 24 -5.59 -8.52 -8.80
N ILE A 25 -5.05 -8.14 -7.67
CA ILE A 25 -3.75 -7.49 -7.62
C ILE A 25 -2.73 -8.43 -7.00
N ALA A 26 -1.64 -8.65 -7.68
CA ALA A 26 -0.58 -9.54 -7.16
C ALA A 26 0.07 -8.90 -5.94
N ALA A 27 0.22 -9.66 -4.89
CA ALA A 27 0.81 -9.14 -3.66
C ALA A 27 1.39 -10.29 -2.85
N GLU A 28 2.40 -9.98 -2.06
CA GLU A 28 2.98 -10.99 -1.19
C GLU A 28 3.71 -10.30 -0.05
N ARG A 29 3.90 -11.01 1.03
CA ARG A 29 4.61 -10.45 2.17
C ARG A 29 6.09 -10.50 1.85
N VAL A 30 6.81 -9.49 2.30
CA VAL A 30 8.25 -9.47 2.11
C VAL A 30 8.87 -10.41 3.12
N PRO A 31 9.69 -11.33 2.70
CA PRO A 31 10.30 -12.28 3.64
C PRO A 31 11.14 -11.61 4.68
N LEU A 32 10.95 -12.05 5.88
CA LEU A 32 11.71 -11.47 6.92
C LEU A 32 13.10 -11.92 6.93
N SER A 33 13.32 -13.01 6.56
CA SER A 33 14.66 -13.56 6.60
C SER A 33 15.48 -12.53 6.00
N GLY A 34 15.07 -11.66 5.99
CA GLY A 34 15.74 -10.76 5.49
C GLY A 34 16.91 -10.50 5.75
N ALA A 35 16.93 -10.79 6.46
CA ALA A 35 18.15 -10.83 6.56
C ALA A 35 18.38 -10.09 5.42
N ALA A 36 18.03 -10.58 4.74
CA ALA A 36 18.26 -10.08 3.65
C ALA A 36 17.92 -8.76 3.68
N GLY A 37 17.14 -8.48 4.34
CA GLY A 37 16.82 -7.24 4.38
C GLY A 37 17.42 -6.31 3.47
N GLY A 38 18.30 -6.33 3.11
CA GLY A 38 18.86 -5.35 2.34
C GLY A 38 18.01 -4.83 1.27
N THR A 39 17.36 -5.61 0.59
CA THR A 39 16.66 -5.20 -0.59
C THR A 39 15.33 -4.53 -0.34
N PHE A 40 14.56 -5.09 0.50
CA PHE A 40 13.24 -4.53 0.75
C PHE A 40 13.11 -4.08 2.18
N SER A 41 12.60 -2.90 2.37
CA SER A 41 12.43 -2.40 3.72
C SER A 41 10.98 -2.35 4.16
N GLY A 42 10.05 -2.69 3.31
CA GLY A 42 8.65 -2.65 3.70
C GLY A 42 8.12 -4.01 4.09
N ASP A 43 6.84 -4.10 4.27
CA ASP A 43 6.19 -5.31 4.71
C ASP A 43 5.51 -6.10 3.60
N VAL A 44 5.05 -5.43 2.59
CA VAL A 44 4.28 -6.07 1.52
C VAL A 44 4.79 -5.59 0.18
N LEU A 45 4.89 -6.52 -0.75
CA LEU A 45 5.34 -6.20 -2.10
C LEU A 45 4.13 -6.34 -3.02
N ILE A 46 3.82 -5.30 -3.77
CA ILE A 46 2.65 -5.27 -4.64
C ILE A 46 3.06 -5.21 -6.09
N GLN A 47 2.51 -6.10 -6.87
CA GLN A 47 2.78 -6.17 -8.31
C GLN A 47 4.27 -6.23 -8.62
N GLY A 48 5.01 -6.83 -7.73
CA GLY A 48 6.43 -7.04 -7.95
C GLY A 48 7.30 -5.80 -7.86
N THR A 49 6.71 -4.65 -7.69
CA THR A 49 7.52 -3.43 -7.67
C THR A 49 7.22 -2.47 -6.52
N LEU A 50 6.00 -2.39 -6.08
CA LEU A 50 5.66 -1.43 -5.05
C LEU A 50 5.83 -2.03 -3.67
N ILE A 51 6.55 -1.35 -2.82
CA ILE A 51 6.77 -1.84 -1.47
C ILE A 51 5.97 -1.00 -0.50
N ALA A 52 5.15 -1.65 0.29
CA ALA A 52 4.29 -0.96 1.22
C ALA A 52 4.63 -1.29 2.66
N GLU A 53 4.57 -0.29 3.50
CA GLU A 53 4.79 -0.49 4.92
C GLU A 53 3.42 -0.58 5.57
N VAL A 54 3.22 -1.56 6.42
CA VAL A 54 1.93 -1.75 7.08
C VAL A 54 2.02 -1.30 8.53
N LYS A 55 1.12 -0.44 8.94
CA LYS A 55 1.04 0.00 10.32
C LYS A 55 -0.36 -0.26 10.82
N ALA A 56 -0.49 -1.05 11.85
CA ALA A 56 -1.77 -1.35 12.44
C ALA A 56 -1.76 -0.87 13.88
N ARG A 57 -2.72 -0.07 14.26
CA ARG A 57 -2.81 0.43 15.62
C ARG A 57 -4.19 0.11 16.15
N LYS A 58 -4.23 -0.45 17.33
CA LYS A 58 -5.48 -0.83 17.94
C LYS A 58 -6.46 0.32 18.00
N ASP A 59 -6.01 1.45 18.47
CA ASP A 59 -6.90 2.58 18.60
C ASP A 59 -6.77 3.58 17.48
N GLY A 60 -6.02 3.25 16.46
CA GLY A 60 -5.88 4.16 15.34
C GLY A 60 -5.15 5.43 15.68
N GLU A 61 -4.23 5.34 16.60
CA GLU A 61 -3.48 6.51 16.98
C GLU A 61 -2.85 7.16 15.77
N GLY A 62 -3.13 8.42 15.55
CA GLY A 62 -2.63 9.13 14.39
C GLY A 62 -3.53 8.96 13.18
N PHE A 63 -4.30 7.89 13.14
CA PHE A 63 -5.13 7.63 11.98
C PHE A 63 -6.33 8.55 11.94
N LYS A 64 -6.91 8.86 13.09
CA LYS A 64 -8.08 9.69 13.12
C LYS A 64 -7.84 11.07 12.54
N THR A 65 -6.66 11.61 12.75
CA THR A 65 -6.33 12.90 12.20
C THR A 65 -6.30 12.83 10.69
N LEU A 66 -5.67 11.79 10.16
CA LEU A 66 -5.58 11.62 8.71
C LEU A 66 -6.96 11.36 8.12
N GLU A 67 -7.75 10.55 8.80
CA GLU A 67 -9.11 10.25 8.34
C GLU A 67 -9.96 11.51 8.31
N GLY A 68 -9.81 12.34 9.32
CA GLY A 68 -10.56 13.59 9.36
C GLY A 68 -10.15 14.52 8.21
N TRP A 69 -8.88 14.63 7.96
CA TRP A 69 -8.41 15.47 6.87
C TRP A 69 -8.84 14.93 5.52
N LEU A 70 -8.80 13.61 5.36
CA LEU A 70 -9.19 13.00 4.11
C LEU A 70 -10.68 13.22 3.85
N GLY A 71 -11.50 13.07 4.89
CA GLY A 71 -12.93 13.27 4.74
C GLY A 71 -13.52 12.39 3.66
N GLU A 72 -14.27 12.98 2.78
CA GLU A 72 -14.87 12.22 1.71
C GLU A 72 -14.13 12.41 0.40
N ASN A 73 -12.92 12.90 0.50
CA ASN A 73 -12.14 13.10 -0.72
C ASN A 73 -11.48 11.81 -1.16
N ASP A 74 -11.05 11.78 -2.40
CA ASP A 74 -10.41 10.59 -2.92
C ASP A 74 -8.95 10.50 -2.55
N MET A 75 -8.37 11.58 -2.08
CA MET A 75 -6.95 11.58 -1.79
C MET A 75 -6.59 12.73 -0.87
N LEU A 76 -5.65 12.51 -0.01
CA LEU A 76 -5.15 13.53 0.87
C LEU A 76 -3.68 13.72 0.55
N LEU A 77 -3.27 14.92 0.25
CA LEU A 77 -1.88 15.20 -0.04
C LEU A 77 -1.28 15.94 1.14
N LEU A 78 -0.19 15.44 1.65
CA LEU A 78 0.45 16.02 2.82
C LEU A 78 1.75 16.67 2.42
N LYS A 79 1.93 17.90 2.77
CA LYS A 79 3.16 18.62 2.42
C LYS A 79 3.72 19.36 3.62
N ARG A 80 4.93 19.02 3.95
CA ARG A 80 5.59 19.68 5.03
C ARG A 80 6.71 20.50 4.41
N ASN A 81 7.11 21.57 5.06
CA ASN A 81 8.17 22.42 4.48
C ASN A 81 9.42 21.62 4.22
N ASN A 82 9.99 21.85 3.08
CA ASN A 82 11.27 21.23 2.72
C ASN A 82 11.24 19.71 2.71
N ALA A 83 10.11 19.13 2.42
CA ALA A 83 10.01 17.69 2.33
C ALA A 83 9.15 17.33 1.13
N GLU A 84 9.35 16.15 0.62
CA GLU A 84 8.54 15.69 -0.49
C GLU A 84 7.13 15.39 0.00
N PRO A 85 6.13 15.64 -0.79
CA PRO A 85 4.78 15.40 -0.33
C PRO A 85 4.47 13.91 -0.20
N LEU A 86 3.47 13.60 0.59
CA LEU A 86 3.00 12.24 0.76
C LEU A 86 1.54 12.20 0.33
N ALA A 87 1.08 11.05 -0.08
CA ALA A 87 -0.29 10.87 -0.49
C ALA A 87 -0.95 9.78 0.34
N VAL A 88 -2.18 10.03 0.78
CA VAL A 88 -2.96 9.07 1.53
C VAL A 88 -4.28 8.91 0.81
N MET A 89 -4.75 7.71 0.63
CA MET A 89 -6.00 7.50 -0.10
C MET A 89 -6.78 6.33 0.47
N PRO A 90 -8.08 6.31 0.24
CA PRO A 90 -8.89 5.18 0.68
C PRO A 90 -8.52 3.93 -0.07
N TRP A 91 -8.82 2.79 0.52
CA TRP A 91 -8.45 1.52 -0.08
C TRP A 91 -9.02 1.32 -1.48
N ASP A 92 -10.29 1.67 -1.68
CA ASP A 92 -10.89 1.45 -2.97
C ASP A 92 -10.27 2.34 -4.05
N VAL A 93 -9.80 3.52 -3.69
CA VAL A 93 -9.12 4.38 -4.65
C VAL A 93 -7.78 3.74 -5.02
N LEU A 94 -7.08 3.19 -4.04
CA LEU A 94 -5.82 2.51 -4.31
C LEU A 94 -6.05 1.32 -5.24
N VAL A 95 -7.07 0.52 -4.98
CA VAL A 95 -7.36 -0.63 -5.80
C VAL A 95 -7.65 -0.20 -7.24
N THR A 96 -8.38 0.89 -7.40
CA THR A 96 -8.69 1.37 -8.72
C THR A 96 -7.43 1.79 -9.48
N PHE A 97 -6.55 2.48 -8.80
CA PHE A 97 -5.30 2.87 -9.44
C PHE A 97 -4.45 1.66 -9.81
N LEU A 98 -4.35 0.69 -8.92
CA LEU A 98 -3.50 -0.45 -9.20
C LEU A 98 -4.03 -1.32 -10.33
N THR A 99 -5.33 -1.48 -10.40
CA THR A 99 -5.88 -2.28 -11.48
C THR A 99 -5.78 -1.55 -12.80
N ASN A 100 -5.88 -0.25 -12.79
CA ASN A 100 -5.72 0.50 -14.02
C ASN A 100 -4.27 0.50 -14.49
N MET A 101 -3.34 0.55 -13.56
CA MET A 101 -1.95 0.48 -13.93
C MET A 101 -1.63 -0.83 -14.61
N ASP A 102 -2.18 -1.91 -14.08
CA ASP A 102 -1.94 -3.19 -14.66
C ASP A 102 -2.50 -3.21 -16.07
N TYR A 103 -3.64 -2.62 -16.25
CA TYR A 103 -4.25 -2.60 -17.54
C TYR A 103 -3.45 -1.72 -18.49
N CYS A 104 -3.02 -0.59 -18.06
CA CYS A 104 -2.28 0.30 -18.89
C CYS A 104 -0.97 -0.28 -19.31
N ASP A 105 -0.38 -1.05 -18.47
CA ASP A 105 0.86 -1.62 -18.80
C ASP A 105 0.78 -2.51 -19.97
N ALA A 106 -0.20 -3.29 -20.04
CA ALA A 106 -0.31 -4.23 -21.09
C ALA A 106 -0.21 -3.65 -22.47
N PRO A 107 -1.01 -2.79 -22.83
CA PRO A 107 -1.02 -2.35 -24.18
C PRO A 107 -0.19 -1.21 -24.47
N GLU A 108 0.92 -1.26 -24.14
CA GLU A 108 1.69 -0.22 -24.41
C GLU A 108 1.61 0.18 -25.78
N ASP A 109 1.14 -0.57 -26.53
CA ASP A 109 1.17 -0.17 -27.85
C ASP A 109 0.02 0.64 -28.12
N GLN A 110 -0.77 0.83 -27.43
CA GLN A 110 -1.88 1.50 -27.69
C GLN A 110 -1.74 2.74 -27.95
N PRO A 111 -1.79 3.20 -28.44
CA PRO A 111 -1.46 4.34 -28.77
C PRO A 111 -2.05 5.35 -28.38
N LEU A 112 -1.92 5.46 -28.14
CA LEU A 112 -2.22 6.30 -27.71
C LEU A 112 -2.58 7.24 -28.31
N GLN A 113 -2.48 6.94 -28.73
CA GLN A 113 -2.64 7.60 -29.16
C GLN A 113 -3.22 8.39 -29.62
N ASP A 114 -3.54 8.30 -29.62
CA ASP A 114 -4.03 8.93 -29.93
C ASP A 114 -4.11 9.77 -30.12
N GLY A 115 -3.92 9.77 -30.01
CA GLY A 115 -3.84 10.45 -30.22
C GLY A 115 -3.95 10.70 -30.51
#